data_35bc1a99da56d1693257b0867ec6f795
#
_entry.id   35bc1a99da56d1693257b0867ec6f795
#
_cell.length_a   1.000
_cell.length_b   1.000
_cell.length_c   1.000
_cell.angle_alpha   90.00
_cell.angle_beta   90.00
_cell.angle_gamma   90.00
#
_symmetry.space_group_name_H-M   'P 1'
#
loop_
_entity.id
_entity.type
_entity.pdbx_description
1 polymer ?
#
loop_
_entity_poly.entity_id
_entity_poly.type
_entity_poly.pdbx_seq_one_letter_code
_entity_poly.pdbx_strand_id
1 'polypeptide(L)'
;MRTPSFRECGHRPKLFPARFLKATTREEKFFGDNLFRDWRYNPDGSLNKDFVLNNPTYGGQILVAGKNFGSGSSREHAAWAIAGYGFRVVVSSFFADIHKNNELNNFVLPVVVSEGFLKELFDSIHADPKMEVEVNLPEQTITNKATGKSEHFEINAYKKHCLMNGLDDIDFLLTNKDKIEAWEKASK
;
A
#
# COMPACT_ATOMS: atom_id res chain seq x y z
N MET A 1 -3.27 -12.27 9.01
CA MET A 1 -3.71 -11.36 7.93
C MET A 1 -3.67 -12.13 6.63
N ARG A 2 -4.71 -12.04 5.81
CA ARG A 2 -4.80 -12.78 4.54
C ARG A 2 -4.35 -11.87 3.41
N THR A 3 -3.63 -12.40 2.43
CA THR A 3 -2.94 -11.60 1.42
C THR A 3 -3.37 -12.02 0.01
N PRO A 4 -3.94 -11.13 -0.82
CA PRO A 4 -4.16 -11.44 -2.22
C PRO A 4 -2.87 -11.35 -3.04
N SER A 5 -2.66 -12.30 -3.96
CA SER A 5 -1.54 -12.29 -4.88
C SER A 5 -1.95 -11.80 -6.26
N PHE A 6 -1.19 -10.85 -6.81
CA PHE A 6 -1.34 -10.42 -8.20
C PHE A 6 -0.19 -11.01 -9.03
N ARG A 7 -0.45 -12.08 -9.78
CA ARG A 7 0.42 -12.52 -10.87
C ARG A 7 -0.23 -12.22 -12.21
N GLU A 8 0.57 -11.60 -13.06
CA GLU A 8 0.51 -11.59 -14.51
C GLU A 8 -0.85 -11.25 -15.17
N CYS A 9 -1.07 -9.97 -15.36
CA CYS A 9 -1.81 -9.52 -16.53
C CYS A 9 -0.87 -8.66 -17.37
N GLY A 10 -0.70 -8.98 -18.66
CA GLY A 10 0.18 -8.25 -19.58
C GLY A 10 -0.23 -6.80 -19.85
N HIS A 11 -1.29 -6.34 -19.18
CA HIS A 11 -1.71 -4.96 -19.09
C HIS A 11 -1.49 -4.47 -17.65
N ARG A 12 -0.74 -3.37 -17.51
CA ARG A 12 -0.49 -2.72 -16.21
C ARG A 12 -1.83 -2.37 -15.54
N PRO A 13 -2.11 -2.86 -14.33
CA PRO A 13 -3.37 -2.58 -13.65
C PRO A 13 -3.51 -1.09 -13.38
N LYS A 14 -4.61 -0.51 -13.80
CA LYS A 14 -4.97 0.82 -13.35
C LYS A 14 -5.52 0.68 -11.93
N LEU A 15 -4.71 1.05 -10.95
CA LEU A 15 -5.10 1.03 -9.53
C LEU A 15 -6.41 1.80 -9.31
N PHE A 16 -6.53 2.95 -9.99
CA PHE A 16 -7.71 3.80 -9.91
C PHE A 16 -8.05 4.35 -11.31
N PRO A 17 -9.24 4.10 -11.85
CA PRO A 17 -9.60 4.52 -13.21
C PRO A 17 -9.69 6.04 -13.34
N ALA A 18 -9.14 6.58 -14.43
CA ALA A 18 -9.04 8.03 -14.65
C ALA A 18 -10.40 8.77 -14.65
N ARG A 19 -11.51 8.08 -14.99
CA ARG A 19 -12.86 8.67 -14.97
C ARG A 19 -13.33 9.11 -13.60
N PHE A 20 -12.76 8.56 -12.52
CA PHE A 20 -13.08 8.92 -11.14
C PHE A 20 -12.18 10.03 -10.55
N LEU A 21 -11.17 10.49 -11.29
CA LEU A 21 -10.25 11.55 -10.82
C LEU A 21 -10.92 12.92 -10.66
N LYS A 22 -12.08 13.11 -11.27
CA LYS A 22 -12.89 14.34 -11.16
C LYS A 22 -13.88 14.33 -9.99
N ALA A 23 -13.85 13.27 -9.16
CA ALA A 23 -14.70 13.19 -7.99
C ALA A 23 -14.40 14.33 -7.01
N THR A 24 -15.44 15.00 -6.56
CA THR A 24 -15.34 16.11 -5.57
C THR A 24 -15.44 15.61 -4.14
N THR A 25 -15.79 14.34 -3.95
CA THR A 25 -15.83 13.71 -2.62
C THR A 25 -14.43 13.38 -2.11
N ARG A 26 -14.26 13.39 -0.79
CA ARG A 26 -13.07 12.88 -0.08
C ARG A 26 -13.41 11.65 0.78
N GLU A 27 -14.56 11.01 0.56
CA GLU A 27 -14.96 9.83 1.29
C GLU A 27 -14.04 8.66 0.98
N GLU A 28 -13.37 8.11 1.99
CA GLU A 28 -12.47 6.94 1.86
C GLU A 28 -13.17 5.75 1.19
N LYS A 29 -14.43 5.52 1.55
CA LYS A 29 -15.23 4.45 0.97
C LYS A 29 -15.37 4.57 -0.55
N PHE A 30 -15.58 5.78 -1.08
CA PHE A 30 -15.67 6.01 -2.53
C PHE A 30 -14.39 5.56 -3.24
N PHE A 31 -13.22 5.90 -2.68
CA PHE A 31 -11.94 5.52 -3.28
C PHE A 31 -11.70 4.02 -3.17
N GLY A 32 -11.97 3.42 -2.01
CA GLY A 32 -11.83 1.98 -1.79
C GLY A 32 -12.73 1.13 -2.70
N ASP A 33 -13.98 1.53 -2.88
CA ASP A 33 -14.94 0.85 -3.76
C ASP A 33 -14.49 0.88 -5.24
N ASN A 34 -13.68 1.87 -5.63
CA ASN A 34 -13.16 2.01 -6.98
C ASN A 34 -11.70 1.54 -7.16
N LEU A 35 -11.07 0.96 -6.11
CA LEU A 35 -9.78 0.29 -6.26
C LEU A 35 -9.91 -0.87 -7.25
N PHE A 36 -9.03 -0.90 -8.28
CA PHE A 36 -9.06 -1.87 -9.36
C PHE A 36 -10.44 -2.04 -10.03
N ARG A 37 -11.22 -0.98 -10.11
CA ARG A 37 -12.63 -1.03 -10.55
C ARG A 37 -12.84 -1.83 -11.83
N ASP A 38 -11.99 -1.58 -12.86
CA ASP A 38 -12.12 -2.19 -14.18
C ASP A 38 -11.78 -3.69 -14.20
N TRP A 39 -11.25 -4.21 -13.11
CA TRP A 39 -10.93 -5.63 -12.94
C TRP A 39 -11.86 -6.32 -11.94
N ARG A 40 -12.29 -5.55 -10.92
CA ARG A 40 -13.20 -6.06 -9.89
C ARG A 40 -14.62 -6.24 -10.39
N TYR A 41 -14.99 -5.53 -11.45
CA TYR A 41 -16.35 -5.53 -11.95
C TYR A 41 -16.40 -5.81 -13.45
N ASN A 42 -17.41 -6.55 -13.86
CA ASN A 42 -17.73 -6.79 -15.26
C ASN A 42 -18.36 -5.53 -15.92
N PRO A 43 -18.47 -5.48 -17.26
CA PRO A 43 -19.11 -4.35 -17.95
C PRO A 43 -20.56 -4.10 -17.56
N ASP A 44 -21.28 -5.13 -17.11
CA ASP A 44 -22.65 -5.05 -16.60
C ASP A 44 -22.75 -4.56 -15.15
N GLY A 45 -21.62 -4.28 -14.49
CA GLY A 45 -21.55 -3.84 -13.10
C GLY A 45 -21.56 -4.96 -12.07
N SER A 46 -21.68 -6.22 -12.46
CA SER A 46 -21.57 -7.36 -11.56
C SER A 46 -20.14 -7.56 -11.08
N LEU A 47 -19.97 -8.22 -9.92
CA LEU A 47 -18.63 -8.57 -9.43
C LEU A 47 -17.98 -9.64 -10.31
N ASN A 48 -16.76 -9.38 -10.75
CA ASN A 48 -15.92 -10.39 -11.38
C ASN A 48 -15.42 -11.37 -10.31
N LYS A 49 -15.98 -12.58 -10.29
CA LYS A 49 -15.68 -13.62 -9.29
C LYS A 49 -14.25 -14.19 -9.42
N ASP A 50 -13.64 -14.05 -10.59
CA ASP A 50 -12.28 -14.55 -10.85
C ASP A 50 -11.20 -13.59 -10.35
N PHE A 51 -11.61 -12.36 -10.01
CA PHE A 51 -10.65 -11.39 -9.49
C PHE A 51 -10.37 -11.62 -8.00
N VAL A 52 -9.10 -11.73 -7.66
CA VAL A 52 -8.62 -12.16 -6.33
C VAL A 52 -9.22 -11.34 -5.16
N LEU A 53 -9.38 -10.02 -5.29
CA LEU A 53 -9.94 -9.20 -4.21
C LEU A 53 -11.46 -9.38 -4.03
N ASN A 54 -12.15 -9.98 -4.97
CA ASN A 54 -13.56 -10.31 -4.85
C ASN A 54 -13.77 -11.72 -4.26
N ASN A 55 -12.71 -12.51 -4.12
CA ASN A 55 -12.77 -13.82 -3.52
C ASN A 55 -12.60 -13.69 -1.99
N PRO A 56 -13.62 -14.06 -1.18
CA PRO A 56 -13.59 -13.91 0.27
C PRO A 56 -12.51 -14.76 0.97
N THR A 57 -11.93 -15.72 0.26
CA THR A 57 -10.80 -16.53 0.75
C THR A 57 -9.56 -15.67 0.98
N TYR A 58 -9.37 -14.64 0.14
CA TYR A 58 -8.26 -13.71 0.23
C TYR A 58 -8.74 -12.40 0.86
N GLY A 59 -8.42 -12.17 2.09
CA GLY A 59 -8.77 -10.93 2.80
C GLY A 59 -7.66 -10.53 3.74
N GLY A 60 -7.48 -9.22 3.95
CA GLY A 60 -6.47 -8.75 4.89
C GLY A 60 -6.08 -7.30 4.65
N GLN A 61 -5.16 -6.82 5.48
CA GLN A 61 -4.64 -5.45 5.42
C GLN A 61 -3.30 -5.33 4.69
N ILE A 62 -2.74 -6.46 4.21
CA ILE A 62 -1.48 -6.51 3.47
C ILE A 62 -1.77 -6.93 2.04
N LEU A 63 -1.39 -6.09 1.08
CA LEU A 63 -1.45 -6.37 -0.35
C LEU A 63 -0.08 -6.84 -0.83
N VAL A 64 0.04 -8.08 -1.30
CA VAL A 64 1.26 -8.56 -1.98
C VAL A 64 1.10 -8.38 -3.48
N ALA A 65 1.97 -7.59 -4.07
CA ALA A 65 1.90 -7.20 -5.47
C ALA A 65 3.19 -7.55 -6.22
N GLY A 66 3.08 -7.75 -7.53
CA GLY A 66 4.23 -8.00 -8.40
C GLY A 66 5.12 -6.77 -8.55
N LYS A 67 6.29 -6.98 -9.18
CA LYS A 67 7.28 -5.93 -9.49
C LYS A 67 6.66 -4.74 -10.26
N ASN A 68 7.20 -3.55 -10.05
CA ASN A 68 6.76 -2.29 -10.66
C ASN A 68 5.35 -1.84 -10.21
N PHE A 69 4.98 -2.12 -8.97
CA PHE A 69 3.70 -1.67 -8.44
C PHE A 69 3.59 -0.14 -8.48
N GLY A 70 2.43 0.36 -8.84
CA GLY A 70 2.15 1.79 -8.96
C GLY A 70 2.70 2.49 -10.20
N SER A 71 3.42 1.80 -11.11
CA SER A 71 4.06 2.42 -12.29
C SER A 71 3.10 3.05 -13.31
N GLY A 72 1.80 2.83 -13.17
CA GLY A 72 0.75 3.41 -14.04
C GLY A 72 0.08 4.65 -13.47
N SER A 73 0.40 5.08 -12.25
CA SER A 73 -0.28 6.20 -11.60
C SER A 73 0.68 7.07 -10.80
N SER A 74 0.81 8.33 -11.25
CA SER A 74 1.51 9.40 -10.51
C SER A 74 0.56 10.16 -9.57
N ARG A 75 -0.72 9.76 -9.49
CA ARG A 75 -1.74 10.49 -8.73
C ARG A 75 -1.97 9.88 -7.37
N GLU A 76 -2.17 10.74 -6.39
CA GLU A 76 -2.40 10.37 -5.00
C GLU A 76 -3.69 9.56 -4.79
N HIS A 77 -4.69 9.73 -5.67
CA HIS A 77 -5.95 8.98 -5.67
C HIS A 77 -5.76 7.45 -5.65
N ALA A 78 -4.65 6.94 -6.22
CA ALA A 78 -4.35 5.52 -6.16
C ALA A 78 -4.00 5.07 -4.73
N ALA A 79 -3.26 5.88 -3.98
CA ALA A 79 -2.95 5.62 -2.57
C ALA A 79 -4.22 5.75 -1.70
N TRP A 80 -5.09 6.74 -1.96
CA TRP A 80 -6.40 6.85 -1.30
C TRP A 80 -7.26 5.63 -1.53
N ALA A 81 -7.25 5.08 -2.76
CA ALA A 81 -8.01 3.88 -3.07
C ALA A 81 -7.49 2.64 -2.32
N ILE A 82 -6.17 2.50 -2.18
CA ILE A 82 -5.54 1.43 -1.41
C ILE A 82 -5.90 1.55 0.08
N ALA A 83 -5.73 2.74 0.65
CA ALA A 83 -6.07 3.02 2.05
C ALA A 83 -7.57 2.84 2.33
N GLY A 84 -8.43 3.40 1.47
CA GLY A 84 -9.88 3.33 1.59
C GLY A 84 -10.45 1.92 1.37
N TYR A 85 -9.74 1.03 0.67
CA TYR A 85 -10.08 -0.39 0.58
C TYR A 85 -9.78 -1.15 1.89
N GLY A 86 -8.92 -0.58 2.73
CA GLY A 86 -8.52 -1.15 4.01
C GLY A 86 -7.12 -1.74 4.03
N PHE A 87 -6.33 -1.60 2.96
CA PHE A 87 -4.92 -1.98 3.01
C PHE A 87 -4.11 -0.97 3.81
N ARG A 88 -3.18 -1.47 4.60
CA ARG A 88 -2.24 -0.68 5.42
C ARG A 88 -0.79 -0.95 5.03
N VAL A 89 -0.53 -2.05 4.34
CA VAL A 89 0.79 -2.43 3.86
C VAL A 89 0.68 -2.92 2.41
N VAL A 90 1.61 -2.51 1.58
CA VAL A 90 1.79 -3.07 0.23
C VAL A 90 3.19 -3.65 0.15
N VAL A 91 3.31 -4.90 -0.30
CA VAL A 91 4.59 -5.62 -0.46
C VAL A 91 4.87 -5.83 -1.93
N SER A 92 6.05 -5.42 -2.38
CA SER A 92 6.50 -5.62 -3.76
C SER A 92 8.04 -5.66 -3.82
N SER A 93 8.60 -6.21 -4.90
CA SER A 93 10.05 -6.14 -5.11
C SER A 93 10.52 -4.81 -5.71
N PHE A 94 9.60 -4.00 -6.24
CA PHE A 94 9.90 -2.66 -6.74
C PHE A 94 8.63 -1.83 -6.85
N PHE A 95 8.71 -0.56 -6.46
CA PHE A 95 7.64 0.43 -6.58
C PHE A 95 8.05 1.56 -7.53
N ALA A 96 7.06 2.19 -8.17
CA ALA A 96 7.26 3.50 -8.78
C ALA A 96 7.44 4.56 -7.68
N ASP A 97 8.48 5.40 -7.76
CA ASP A 97 8.89 6.32 -6.70
C ASP A 97 7.76 7.28 -6.24
N ILE A 98 7.05 7.87 -7.21
CA ILE A 98 5.93 8.78 -6.90
C ILE A 98 4.83 8.03 -6.13
N HIS A 99 4.52 6.80 -6.56
CA HIS A 99 3.48 6.01 -5.92
C HIS A 99 3.87 5.60 -4.50
N LYS A 100 5.11 5.18 -4.31
CA LYS A 100 5.69 4.85 -3.00
C LYS A 100 5.57 6.02 -2.02
N ASN A 101 5.89 7.23 -2.47
CA ASN A 101 5.75 8.42 -1.65
C ASN A 101 4.29 8.76 -1.34
N ASN A 102 3.38 8.61 -2.31
CA ASN A 102 1.95 8.82 -2.10
C ASN A 102 1.38 7.81 -1.09
N GLU A 103 1.81 6.54 -1.12
CA GLU A 103 1.41 5.55 -0.11
C GLU A 103 1.83 5.99 1.29
N LEU A 104 3.10 6.39 1.49
CA LEU A 104 3.61 6.86 2.78
C LEU A 104 2.86 8.09 3.31
N ASN A 105 2.46 9.02 2.42
CA ASN A 105 1.69 10.20 2.80
C ASN A 105 0.25 9.88 3.19
N ASN A 106 -0.24 8.69 2.84
CA ASN A 106 -1.60 8.23 3.12
C ASN A 106 -1.64 7.04 4.11
N PHE A 107 -0.64 6.94 4.98
CA PHE A 107 -0.55 5.91 6.01
C PHE A 107 -0.62 4.47 5.49
N VAL A 108 -0.16 4.26 4.27
CA VAL A 108 0.08 2.93 3.70
C VAL A 108 1.59 2.70 3.68
N LEU A 109 2.05 1.59 4.23
CA LEU A 109 3.47 1.24 4.29
C LEU A 109 3.89 0.44 3.05
N PRO A 110 4.69 0.99 2.12
CA PRO A 110 5.30 0.22 1.04
C PRO A 110 6.53 -0.54 1.55
N VAL A 111 6.46 -1.85 1.50
CA VAL A 111 7.54 -2.76 1.90
C VAL A 111 8.22 -3.31 0.66
N VAL A 112 9.48 -2.94 0.46
CA VAL A 112 10.31 -3.47 -0.62
C VAL A 112 11.02 -4.73 -0.13
N VAL A 113 10.85 -5.84 -0.85
CA VAL A 113 11.49 -7.12 -0.54
C VAL A 113 12.26 -7.66 -1.74
N SER A 114 13.15 -8.62 -1.53
CA SER A 114 13.83 -9.31 -2.62
C SER A 114 12.83 -10.07 -3.52
N GLU A 115 13.18 -10.26 -4.79
CA GLU A 115 12.36 -11.05 -5.71
C GLU A 115 12.19 -12.51 -5.21
N GLY A 116 13.21 -13.04 -4.52
CA GLY A 116 13.17 -14.38 -3.93
C GLY A 116 12.14 -14.49 -2.80
N PHE A 117 12.14 -13.51 -1.89
CA PHE A 117 11.18 -13.46 -0.79
C PHE A 117 9.76 -13.19 -1.30
N LEU A 118 9.61 -12.30 -2.28
CA LEU A 118 8.31 -12.04 -2.91
C LEU A 118 7.73 -13.31 -3.55
N LYS A 119 8.56 -14.07 -4.27
CA LYS A 119 8.15 -15.36 -4.85
C LYS A 119 7.71 -16.34 -3.77
N GLU A 120 8.46 -16.45 -2.68
CA GLU A 120 8.12 -17.30 -1.54
C GLU A 120 6.78 -16.90 -0.91
N LEU A 121 6.52 -15.60 -0.74
CA LEU A 121 5.22 -15.12 -0.26
C LEU A 121 4.09 -15.57 -1.18
N PHE A 122 4.24 -15.42 -2.50
CA PHE A 122 3.24 -15.88 -3.46
C PHE A 122 3.02 -17.38 -3.38
N ASP A 123 4.09 -18.17 -3.32
CA ASP A 123 4.00 -19.64 -3.23
C ASP A 123 3.28 -20.06 -1.93
N SER A 124 3.58 -19.40 -0.80
CA SER A 124 2.92 -19.66 0.49
C SER A 124 1.43 -19.28 0.48
N ILE A 125 1.06 -18.14 -0.13
CA ILE A 125 -0.34 -17.69 -0.27
C ILE A 125 -1.13 -18.66 -1.16
N HIS A 126 -0.51 -19.20 -2.21
CA HIS A 126 -1.17 -20.18 -3.08
C HIS A 126 -1.35 -21.55 -2.39
N ALA A 127 -0.39 -21.94 -1.55
CA ALA A 127 -0.48 -23.19 -0.78
C ALA A 127 -1.52 -23.08 0.35
N ASP A 128 -1.54 -21.98 1.08
CA ASP A 128 -2.53 -21.68 2.12
C ASP A 128 -2.95 -20.19 2.07
N PRO A 129 -4.13 -19.88 1.50
CA PRO A 129 -4.66 -18.51 1.48
C PRO A 129 -4.93 -17.91 2.87
N LYS A 130 -4.89 -18.72 3.94
CA LYS A 130 -5.06 -18.25 5.32
C LYS A 130 -3.73 -17.97 6.02
N MET A 131 -2.60 -18.21 5.34
CA MET A 131 -1.29 -17.92 5.89
C MET A 131 -1.18 -16.48 6.35
N GLU A 132 -0.38 -16.24 7.36
CA GLU A 132 -0.16 -14.92 7.93
C GLU A 132 1.20 -14.35 7.53
N VAL A 133 1.21 -13.05 7.30
CA VAL A 133 2.42 -12.24 7.16
C VAL A 133 2.46 -11.25 8.30
N GLU A 134 3.60 -11.17 8.99
CA GLU A 134 3.85 -10.18 10.02
C GLU A 134 4.76 -9.08 9.46
N VAL A 135 4.36 -7.83 9.68
CA VAL A 135 5.19 -6.66 9.37
C VAL A 135 5.41 -5.89 10.66
N ASN A 136 6.68 -5.76 11.05
CA ASN A 136 7.11 -5.03 12.24
C ASN A 136 7.82 -3.75 11.79
N LEU A 137 7.13 -2.61 11.86
CA LEU A 137 7.68 -1.32 11.45
C LEU A 137 8.81 -0.83 12.37
N PRO A 138 8.72 -0.93 13.72
CA PRO A 138 9.84 -0.63 14.60
C PRO A 138 11.13 -1.33 14.23
N GLU A 139 11.08 -2.65 14.00
CA GLU A 139 12.24 -3.48 13.64
C GLU A 139 12.53 -3.50 12.13
N GLN A 140 11.64 -2.92 11.32
CA GLN A 140 11.74 -2.92 9.86
C GLN A 140 11.87 -4.33 9.27
N THR A 141 11.08 -5.27 9.79
CA THR A 141 11.09 -6.67 9.32
C THR A 141 9.74 -7.10 8.79
N ILE A 142 9.77 -7.97 7.80
CA ILE A 142 8.61 -8.69 7.29
C ILE A 142 8.88 -10.19 7.43
N THR A 143 7.94 -10.92 7.98
CA THR A 143 8.06 -12.36 8.26
C THR A 143 6.94 -13.14 7.60
N ASN A 144 7.30 -14.13 6.80
CA ASN A 144 6.41 -15.16 6.30
C ASN A 144 6.16 -16.18 7.42
N LYS A 145 4.98 -16.17 8.03
CA LYS A 145 4.66 -17.07 9.16
C LYS A 145 4.54 -18.53 8.74
N ALA A 146 4.31 -18.83 7.47
CA ALA A 146 4.22 -20.21 6.99
C ALA A 146 5.61 -20.90 6.95
N THR A 147 6.67 -20.14 6.66
CA THR A 147 8.04 -20.65 6.54
C THR A 147 8.95 -20.24 7.70
N GLY A 148 8.54 -19.21 8.46
CA GLY A 148 9.36 -18.60 9.50
C GLY A 148 10.46 -17.68 8.97
N LYS A 149 10.57 -17.50 7.65
CA LYS A 149 11.59 -16.65 7.04
C LYS A 149 11.24 -15.19 7.19
N SER A 150 12.25 -14.36 7.48
CA SER A 150 12.14 -12.91 7.63
C SER A 150 13.09 -12.19 6.70
N GLU A 151 12.71 -10.98 6.29
CA GLU A 151 13.55 -10.07 5.53
C GLU A 151 13.45 -8.65 6.13
N HIS A 152 14.55 -7.91 6.09
CA HIS A 152 14.60 -6.52 6.51
C HIS A 152 14.18 -5.62 5.34
N PHE A 153 13.47 -4.54 5.62
CA PHE A 153 13.10 -3.53 4.62
C PHE A 153 13.52 -2.13 5.05
N GLU A 154 13.83 -1.29 4.07
CA GLU A 154 14.26 0.09 4.28
C GLU A 154 13.09 1.07 4.21
N ILE A 155 13.06 2.00 5.16
CA ILE A 155 12.16 3.13 5.17
C ILE A 155 12.90 4.39 5.64
N ASN A 156 12.57 5.54 5.07
CA ASN A 156 13.08 6.82 5.52
C ASN A 156 12.71 7.06 7.00
N ALA A 157 13.68 7.47 7.83
CA ALA A 157 13.49 7.64 9.28
C ALA A 157 12.38 8.65 9.62
N TYR A 158 12.26 9.73 8.86
CA TYR A 158 11.18 10.72 9.01
C TYR A 158 9.81 10.10 8.74
N LYS A 159 9.64 9.38 7.62
CA LYS A 159 8.36 8.72 7.28
C LYS A 159 8.02 7.59 8.26
N LYS A 160 9.04 6.85 8.75
CA LYS A 160 8.85 5.87 9.84
C LYS A 160 8.29 6.55 11.09
N HIS A 161 8.90 7.67 11.50
CA HIS A 161 8.41 8.43 12.66
C HIS A 161 6.98 8.90 12.47
N CYS A 162 6.63 9.45 11.31
CA CYS A 162 5.28 9.89 11.00
C CYS A 162 4.27 8.73 11.05
N LEU A 163 4.56 7.61 10.41
CA LEU A 163 3.68 6.42 10.41
C LEU A 163 3.48 5.84 11.82
N MET A 164 4.54 5.78 12.64
CA MET A 164 4.46 5.25 14.01
C MET A 164 3.64 6.13 14.95
N ASN A 165 3.59 7.45 14.69
CA ASN A 165 2.90 8.41 15.54
C ASN A 165 1.58 8.92 14.95
N GLY A 166 1.18 8.43 13.76
CA GLY A 166 -0.04 8.88 13.09
C GLY A 166 0.00 10.34 12.68
N LEU A 167 1.18 10.86 12.32
CA LEU A 167 1.40 12.26 11.93
C LEU A 167 1.46 12.37 10.40
N ASP A 168 0.76 13.35 9.85
CA ASP A 168 1.03 13.82 8.50
C ASP A 168 2.19 14.82 8.48
N ASP A 169 2.55 15.32 7.28
CA ASP A 169 3.66 16.27 7.13
C ASP A 169 3.37 17.61 7.83
N ILE A 170 2.10 18.04 7.91
CA ILE A 170 1.67 19.25 8.61
C ILE A 170 1.74 19.05 10.12
N ASP A 171 1.22 17.93 10.61
CA ASP A 171 1.27 17.58 12.03
C ASP A 171 2.72 17.54 12.54
N PHE A 172 3.62 16.95 11.75
CA PHE A 172 5.04 16.93 12.08
C PHE A 172 5.64 18.34 12.17
N LEU A 173 5.31 19.24 11.25
CA LEU A 173 5.75 20.64 11.33
C LEU A 173 5.20 21.33 12.57
N LEU A 174 3.94 21.10 12.91
CA LEU A 174 3.33 21.67 14.11
C LEU A 174 4.01 21.19 15.40
N THR A 175 4.44 19.92 15.46
CA THR A 175 5.20 19.41 16.63
C THR A 175 6.57 20.06 16.80
N ASN A 176 7.12 20.68 15.73
CA ASN A 176 8.41 21.37 15.74
C ASN A 176 8.28 22.91 15.71
N LYS A 177 7.08 23.45 15.88
CA LYS A 177 6.81 24.89 15.74
C LYS A 177 7.73 25.74 16.61
N ASP A 178 7.93 25.38 17.89
CA ASP A 178 8.78 26.14 18.81
C ASP A 178 10.23 26.21 18.33
N LYS A 179 10.75 25.12 17.72
CA LYS A 179 12.10 25.10 17.16
C LYS A 179 12.21 25.99 15.92
N ILE A 180 11.17 26.01 15.09
CA ILE A 180 11.08 26.84 13.90
C ILE A 180 11.08 28.32 14.32
N GLU A 181 10.24 28.71 15.27
CA GLU A 181 10.17 30.08 15.81
C GLU A 181 11.47 30.53 16.47
N ALA A 182 12.14 29.61 17.21
CA ALA A 182 13.43 29.91 17.82
C ALA A 182 14.52 30.17 16.75
N TRP A 183 14.53 29.36 15.68
CA TRP A 183 15.46 29.55 14.56
C TRP A 183 15.21 30.87 13.81
N GLU A 184 13.94 31.19 13.52
CA GLU A 184 13.56 32.47 12.87
C GLU A 184 13.98 33.69 13.69
N LYS A 185 13.87 33.62 15.03
CA LYS A 185 14.32 34.71 15.93
C LYS A 185 15.85 34.85 15.95
N ALA A 186 16.58 33.74 15.86
CA ALA A 186 18.02 33.74 15.85
C ALA A 186 18.63 34.15 14.50
N SER A 187 17.87 34.05 13.41
CA SER A 187 18.32 34.36 12.04
C SER A 187 18.02 35.80 11.61
N LYS A 188 17.40 36.61 12.46
CA LYS A 188 17.19 38.06 12.30
C LYS A 188 18.27 38.84 13.00
#